data_b318ff9472c6fc30c57b05423d45eb3b
#
_entry.id   b318ff9472c6fc30c57b05423d45eb3b
#
_cell.length_a   1.000
_cell.length_b   1.000
_cell.length_c   1.000
_cell.angle_alpha   90.00
_cell.angle_beta   90.00
_cell.angle_gamma   90.00
#
_symmetry.space_group_name_H-M   'P 1'
#
loop_
_entity.id
_entity.type
_entity.pdbx_description
1 polymer ?
#
loop_
_entity_poly.entity_id
_entity_poly.type
_entity_poly.pdbx_seq_one_letter_code
_entity_poly.pdbx_strand_id
1 'polypeptide(L)'
;MKNNAYIIAAKRTAVIPKGGAFRKTRIHELAAPVIGDLLRESKISKDYVDELILSNAVGGGGNPARPTSIASNLPKHIGGYTIDRQCTGGLDAVWLAAQMIQSGTHDIIIAGGSESASCRPIRMAIDHNTGKSIAYDRPIF
;
A
#
# COMPACT_ATOMS: atom_id res chain seq x y z
N MET A 1 -6.45 0.24 29.90
CA MET A 1 -7.46 1.11 29.22
C MET A 1 -7.24 0.89 27.73
N LYS A 2 -8.31 0.74 26.92
CA LYS A 2 -8.16 0.72 25.46
C LYS A 2 -7.81 2.14 24.99
N ASN A 3 -6.72 2.31 24.25
CA ASN A 3 -6.42 3.56 23.57
C ASN A 3 -7.46 3.78 22.46
N ASN A 4 -7.84 5.02 22.22
CA ASN A 4 -8.66 5.35 21.05
C ASN A 4 -7.75 5.60 19.84
N ALA A 5 -8.15 5.06 18.69
CA ALA A 5 -7.51 5.38 17.41
C ALA A 5 -8.31 6.48 16.70
N TYR A 6 -7.62 7.46 16.15
CA TYR A 6 -8.24 8.60 15.46
C TYR A 6 -7.67 8.72 14.04
N ILE A 7 -8.52 9.05 13.07
CA ILE A 7 -8.09 9.43 11.73
C ILE A 7 -7.87 10.95 11.75
N ILE A 8 -6.63 11.37 11.59
CA ILE A 8 -6.24 12.79 11.68
C ILE A 8 -6.05 13.47 10.32
N ALA A 9 -5.83 12.70 9.27
CA ALA A 9 -5.75 13.18 7.89
C ALA A 9 -6.13 12.06 6.92
N ALA A 10 -6.68 12.41 5.77
CA ALA A 10 -7.01 11.47 4.71
C ALA A 10 -6.77 12.12 3.34
N LYS A 11 -6.03 11.44 2.46
CA LYS A 11 -5.68 11.90 1.11
C LYS A 11 -5.76 10.77 0.10
N ARG A 12 -5.96 11.13 -1.16
CA ARG A 12 -5.91 10.21 -2.29
C ARG A 12 -5.43 10.90 -3.56
N THR A 13 -4.99 10.14 -4.53
CA THR A 13 -4.84 10.61 -5.91
C THR A 13 -6.21 10.72 -6.60
N ALA A 14 -6.23 11.31 -7.79
CA ALA A 14 -7.35 11.11 -8.72
C ALA A 14 -7.49 9.62 -9.07
N VAL A 15 -8.70 9.17 -9.33
CA VAL A 15 -8.96 7.84 -9.91
C VAL A 15 -8.93 7.99 -11.43
N ILE A 16 -7.93 7.35 -12.05
CA ILE A 16 -7.70 7.45 -13.51
C ILE A 16 -7.94 6.08 -14.16
N PRO A 17 -8.66 6.02 -15.27
CA PRO A 17 -8.85 4.77 -16.00
C PRO A 17 -7.52 4.13 -16.44
N LYS A 18 -7.52 2.81 -16.59
CA LYS A 18 -6.38 2.05 -17.13
C LYS A 18 -5.96 2.64 -18.49
N GLY A 19 -4.66 2.87 -18.68
CA GLY A 19 -4.11 3.49 -19.88
C GLY A 19 -4.17 5.03 -19.91
N GLY A 20 -4.78 5.67 -18.91
CA GLY A 20 -4.91 7.12 -18.81
C GLY A 20 -3.62 7.82 -18.32
N ALA A 21 -3.79 8.97 -17.63
CA ALA A 21 -2.66 9.82 -17.22
C ALA A 21 -1.61 9.09 -16.38
N PHE A 22 -2.01 8.13 -15.55
CA PHE A 22 -1.11 7.33 -14.73
C PHE A 22 -0.59 6.04 -15.40
N ARG A 23 -0.70 5.91 -16.73
CA ARG A 23 -0.36 4.66 -17.44
C ARG A 23 1.07 4.15 -17.25
N LYS A 24 2.00 5.02 -16.86
CA LYS A 24 3.41 4.69 -16.60
C LYS A 24 3.81 4.86 -15.13
N THR A 25 2.88 5.24 -14.27
CA THR A 25 3.16 5.57 -12.87
C THR A 25 3.03 4.30 -12.01
N ARG A 26 4.11 3.95 -11.34
CA ARG A 26 4.18 2.76 -10.48
C ARG A 26 3.49 3.02 -9.13
N ILE A 27 3.25 1.95 -8.38
CA ILE A 27 2.55 1.97 -7.08
C ILE A 27 3.19 2.97 -6.11
N HIS A 28 4.51 2.91 -5.92
CA HIS A 28 5.23 3.79 -5.01
C HIS A 28 5.27 5.24 -5.49
N GLU A 29 5.29 5.47 -6.80
CA GLU A 29 5.24 6.81 -7.40
C GLU A 29 3.86 7.45 -7.23
N LEU A 30 2.78 6.65 -7.17
CA LEU A 30 1.44 7.12 -6.86
C LEU A 30 1.29 7.45 -5.36
N ALA A 31 1.79 6.59 -4.49
CA ALA A 31 1.57 6.70 -3.06
C ALA A 31 2.48 7.75 -2.38
N ALA A 32 3.72 7.90 -2.81
CA ALA A 32 4.68 8.78 -2.14
C ALA A 32 4.24 10.25 -2.07
N PRO A 33 3.70 10.87 -3.13
CA PRO A 33 3.18 12.24 -3.04
C PRO A 33 2.00 12.36 -2.07
N VAL A 34 1.13 11.34 -2.02
CA VAL A 34 -0.02 11.30 -1.10
C VAL A 34 0.45 11.26 0.35
N ILE A 35 1.46 10.44 0.65
CA ILE A 35 2.07 10.35 1.98
C ILE A 35 2.71 11.69 2.36
N GLY A 36 3.43 12.33 1.44
CA GLY A 36 4.00 13.66 1.69
C GLY A 36 2.93 14.71 2.01
N ASP A 37 1.81 14.67 1.31
CA ASP A 37 0.67 15.57 1.56
C ASP A 37 -0.01 15.28 2.89
N LEU A 38 -0.16 14.01 3.28
CA LEU A 38 -0.70 13.62 4.59
C LEU A 38 0.16 14.19 5.73
N LEU A 39 1.47 14.02 5.67
CA LEU A 39 2.40 14.52 6.68
C LEU A 39 2.36 16.05 6.77
N ARG A 40 2.30 16.73 5.62
CA ARG A 40 2.21 18.19 5.58
C ARG A 40 0.90 18.70 6.19
N GLU A 41 -0.22 18.09 5.87
CA GLU A 41 -1.54 18.50 6.38
C GLU A 41 -1.69 18.21 7.87
N SER A 42 -1.28 17.03 8.30
CA SER A 42 -1.34 16.65 9.72
C SER A 42 -0.34 17.39 10.58
N LYS A 43 0.67 18.04 9.98
CA LYS A 43 1.81 18.69 10.68
C LYS A 43 2.61 17.72 11.55
N ILE A 44 2.52 16.43 11.27
CA ILE A 44 3.29 15.38 11.95
C ILE A 44 4.63 15.24 11.27
N SER A 45 5.72 15.26 12.06
CA SER A 45 7.03 14.88 11.53
C SER A 45 7.03 13.40 11.15
N LYS A 46 7.62 13.10 10.00
CA LYS A 46 7.81 11.72 9.55
C LYS A 46 8.57 10.85 10.56
N ASP A 47 9.37 11.46 11.41
CA ASP A 47 10.19 10.76 12.42
C ASP A 47 9.35 10.17 13.55
N TYR A 48 8.10 10.60 13.69
CA TYR A 48 7.12 10.04 14.62
C TYR A 48 6.23 8.95 14.02
N VAL A 49 6.40 8.65 12.73
CA VAL A 49 5.64 7.56 12.10
C VAL A 49 6.26 6.23 12.49
N ASP A 50 5.45 5.34 13.04
CA ASP A 50 5.90 4.02 13.50
C ASP A 50 5.83 2.98 12.38
N GLU A 51 4.80 3.04 11.53
CA GLU A 51 4.59 2.03 10.50
C GLU A 51 3.85 2.56 9.26
N LEU A 52 4.07 1.91 8.12
CA LEU A 52 3.34 2.07 6.87
C LEU A 52 2.65 0.75 6.50
N ILE A 53 1.32 0.74 6.49
CA ILE A 53 0.51 -0.41 6.04
C ILE A 53 -0.12 -0.07 4.70
N LEU A 54 0.23 -0.82 3.65
CA LEU A 54 -0.24 -0.53 2.30
C LEU A 54 -0.89 -1.77 1.67
N SER A 55 -2.15 -1.67 1.29
CA SER A 55 -2.80 -2.72 0.51
C SER A 55 -2.38 -2.66 -0.95
N ASN A 56 -2.12 -3.84 -1.52
CA ASN A 56 -1.89 -4.02 -2.94
C ASN A 56 -2.32 -5.43 -3.37
N ALA A 57 -3.19 -5.54 -4.36
CA ALA A 57 -3.77 -6.81 -4.82
C ALA A 57 -3.34 -7.21 -6.23
N VAL A 58 -3.20 -6.26 -7.16
CA VAL A 58 -2.91 -6.58 -8.58
C VAL A 58 -1.45 -6.36 -8.96
N GLY A 59 -0.61 -5.92 -8.04
CA GLY A 59 0.82 -5.74 -8.27
C GLY A 59 1.59 -7.05 -8.44
N GLY A 60 2.91 -6.93 -8.56
CA GLY A 60 3.83 -8.07 -8.78
C GLY A 60 4.09 -8.95 -7.56
N GLY A 61 3.39 -8.73 -6.46
CA GLY A 61 3.69 -9.39 -5.19
C GLY A 61 4.88 -8.76 -4.46
N GLY A 62 5.43 -9.49 -3.51
CA GLY A 62 6.47 -8.97 -2.62
C GLY A 62 5.91 -7.97 -1.61
N ASN A 63 6.69 -6.96 -1.26
CA ASN A 63 6.28 -5.94 -0.30
C ASN A 63 6.34 -4.53 -0.90
N PRO A 64 5.37 -4.10 -1.74
CA PRO A 64 5.35 -2.76 -2.32
C PRO A 64 5.26 -1.62 -1.31
N ALA A 65 4.86 -1.86 -0.06
CA ALA A 65 4.93 -0.85 1.00
C ALA A 65 6.37 -0.42 1.28
N ARG A 66 7.34 -1.32 1.21
CA ARG A 66 8.75 -0.97 1.47
C ARG A 66 9.33 0.04 0.47
N PRO A 67 9.29 -0.18 -0.86
CA PRO A 67 9.73 0.85 -1.81
C PRO A 67 8.89 2.14 -1.71
N THR A 68 7.62 2.05 -1.30
CA THR A 68 6.79 3.24 -1.05
C THR A 68 7.29 4.02 0.17
N SER A 69 7.64 3.37 1.27
CA SER A 69 8.24 4.00 2.45
C SER A 69 9.52 4.76 2.07
N ILE A 70 10.39 4.14 1.28
CA ILE A 70 11.64 4.74 0.81
C ILE A 70 11.36 5.93 -0.11
N ALA A 71 10.47 5.78 -1.10
CA ALA A 71 10.10 6.84 -2.04
C ALA A 71 9.43 8.04 -1.35
N SER A 72 8.78 7.81 -0.22
CA SER A 72 8.17 8.85 0.63
C SER A 72 9.14 9.53 1.59
N ASN A 73 10.43 9.17 1.54
CA ASN A 73 11.46 9.65 2.47
C ASN A 73 11.10 9.42 3.96
N LEU A 74 10.36 8.37 4.26
CA LEU A 74 10.12 7.93 5.63
C LEU A 74 11.42 7.40 6.25
N PRO A 75 11.57 7.44 7.58
CA PRO A 75 12.73 6.90 8.27
C PRO A 75 13.01 5.43 7.89
N LYS A 76 14.28 5.07 7.81
CA LYS A 76 14.69 3.73 7.34
C LYS A 76 14.24 2.58 8.23
N HIS A 77 13.97 2.86 9.50
CA HIS A 77 13.46 1.87 10.46
C HIS A 77 12.01 1.47 10.17
N ILE A 78 11.24 2.31 9.48
CA ILE A 78 9.88 1.98 9.06
C ILE A 78 9.98 0.92 7.96
N GLY A 79 9.67 -0.31 8.32
CA GLY A 79 9.73 -1.46 7.41
C GLY A 79 8.73 -1.33 6.27
N GLY A 80 7.55 -0.95 6.61
CA GLY A 80 6.37 -1.01 5.75
C GLY A 80 5.97 -2.46 5.49
N TYR A 81 4.72 -2.79 5.56
CA TYR A 81 4.26 -4.08 5.10
C TYR A 81 2.99 -3.98 4.26
N THR A 82 2.88 -4.93 3.36
CA THR A 82 1.79 -4.98 2.40
C THR A 82 0.80 -6.04 2.81
N ILE A 83 -0.48 -5.69 2.74
CA ILE A 83 -1.58 -6.63 2.90
C ILE A 83 -2.30 -6.82 1.57
N ASP A 84 -2.82 -8.01 1.35
CA ASP A 84 -3.72 -8.31 0.23
C ASP A 84 -5.02 -8.89 0.77
N ARG A 85 -6.08 -8.15 0.61
CA ARG A 85 -7.45 -8.60 0.84
C ARG A 85 -8.34 -8.17 -0.32
N GLN A 86 -7.79 -8.27 -1.52
CA GLN A 86 -8.47 -7.87 -2.75
C GLN A 86 -8.96 -6.42 -2.68
N CYS A 87 -10.15 -6.13 -3.20
CA CYS A 87 -10.72 -4.79 -3.28
C CYS A 87 -10.98 -4.13 -1.90
N THR A 88 -11.04 -4.89 -0.81
CA THR A 88 -11.27 -4.37 0.54
C THR A 88 -9.99 -4.06 1.32
N GLY A 89 -8.84 -4.39 0.75
CA GLY A 89 -7.55 -4.29 1.45
C GLY A 89 -7.21 -2.90 1.99
N GLY A 90 -7.61 -1.83 1.29
CA GLY A 90 -7.40 -0.46 1.78
C GLY A 90 -8.13 -0.17 3.09
N LEU A 91 -9.38 -0.61 3.22
CA LEU A 91 -10.14 -0.49 4.45
C LEU A 91 -9.56 -1.39 5.56
N ASP A 92 -9.12 -2.58 5.19
CA ASP A 92 -8.50 -3.53 6.10
C ASP A 92 -7.18 -3.00 6.68
N ALA A 93 -6.38 -2.28 5.86
CA ALA A 93 -5.17 -1.60 6.34
C ALA A 93 -5.50 -0.56 7.43
N VAL A 94 -6.56 0.24 7.22
CA VAL A 94 -7.00 1.24 8.21
C VAL A 94 -7.51 0.55 9.49
N TRP A 95 -8.29 -0.52 9.35
CA TRP A 95 -8.77 -1.30 10.50
C TRP A 95 -7.61 -1.89 11.30
N LEU A 96 -6.63 -2.48 10.62
CA LEU A 96 -5.45 -3.07 11.25
C LEU A 96 -4.62 -2.01 12.00
N ALA A 97 -4.39 -0.84 11.38
CA ALA A 97 -3.73 0.29 12.03
C ALA A 97 -4.46 0.71 13.31
N ALA A 98 -5.79 0.79 13.27
CA ALA A 98 -6.59 1.11 14.45
C ALA A 98 -6.41 0.07 15.57
N GLN A 99 -6.34 -1.23 15.24
CA GLN A 99 -6.09 -2.28 16.24
C GLN A 99 -4.68 -2.17 16.85
N MET A 100 -3.65 -1.84 16.05
CA MET A 100 -2.29 -1.66 16.54
C MET A 100 -2.18 -0.47 17.49
N ILE A 101 -2.84 0.64 17.20
CA ILE A 101 -2.92 1.80 18.09
C ILE A 101 -3.68 1.47 19.37
N GLN A 102 -4.83 0.80 19.26
CA GLN A 102 -5.66 0.42 20.42
C GLN A 102 -4.93 -0.57 21.34
N SER A 103 -4.07 -1.42 20.80
CA SER A 103 -3.24 -2.33 21.60
C SER A 103 -2.04 -1.65 22.28
N GLY A 104 -1.73 -0.41 21.90
CA GLY A 104 -0.59 0.35 22.42
C GLY A 104 0.76 -0.07 21.84
N THR A 105 0.77 -0.79 20.71
CA THR A 105 2.01 -1.19 20.04
C THR A 105 2.58 -0.09 19.15
N HIS A 106 1.73 0.82 18.70
CA HIS A 106 2.10 1.93 17.82
C HIS A 106 1.28 3.17 18.19
N ASP A 107 1.82 4.35 17.91
CA ASP A 107 1.17 5.64 18.14
C ASP A 107 0.71 6.29 16.83
N ILE A 108 1.51 6.23 15.77
CA ILE A 108 1.23 6.90 14.50
C ILE A 108 1.49 5.93 13.34
N ILE A 109 0.43 5.62 12.60
CA ILE A 109 0.49 4.70 11.46
C ILE A 109 -0.07 5.40 10.21
N ILE A 110 0.61 5.24 9.09
CA ILE A 110 0.09 5.57 7.76
C ILE A 110 -0.52 4.29 7.17
N ALA A 111 -1.80 4.31 6.86
CA ALA A 111 -2.51 3.14 6.38
C ALA A 111 -3.37 3.46 5.15
N GLY A 112 -3.42 2.55 4.20
CA GLY A 112 -4.21 2.72 2.99
C GLY A 112 -3.94 1.67 1.92
N GLY A 113 -4.03 2.07 0.66
CA GLY A 113 -3.72 1.20 -0.47
C GLY A 113 -3.22 1.97 -1.67
N SER A 114 -2.44 1.31 -2.51
CA SER A 114 -2.01 1.86 -3.80
C SER A 114 -2.04 0.78 -4.87
N GLU A 115 -2.69 1.11 -5.97
CA GLU A 115 -2.87 0.18 -7.07
C GLU A 115 -2.61 0.86 -8.41
N SER A 116 -1.90 0.19 -9.32
CA SER A 116 -1.65 0.67 -10.67
C SER A 116 -2.06 -0.40 -11.68
N ALA A 117 -3.33 -0.39 -12.08
CA ALA A 117 -3.86 -1.35 -13.05
C ALA A 117 -3.15 -1.28 -14.42
N SER A 118 -2.56 -0.12 -14.75
CA SER A 118 -1.79 0.08 -15.99
C SER A 118 -0.39 -0.51 -15.92
N CYS A 119 0.23 -0.55 -14.75
CA CYS A 119 1.60 -1.03 -14.52
C CYS A 119 1.62 -2.43 -13.88
N ARG A 120 0.48 -3.16 -13.89
CA ARG A 120 0.47 -4.52 -13.35
C ARG A 120 1.36 -5.45 -14.19
N PRO A 121 2.12 -6.36 -13.55
CA PRO A 121 2.94 -7.31 -14.26
C PRO A 121 2.10 -8.37 -14.98
N ILE A 122 2.68 -8.98 -16.00
CA ILE A 122 2.18 -10.22 -16.57
C ILE A 122 2.58 -11.33 -15.61
N ARG A 123 1.60 -12.09 -15.13
CA ARG A 123 1.82 -13.25 -14.26
C ARG A 123 2.00 -14.49 -15.11
N MET A 124 3.02 -15.28 -14.80
CA MET A 124 3.34 -16.53 -15.46
C MET A 124 3.33 -17.66 -14.45
N ALA A 125 2.72 -18.78 -14.79
CA ALA A 125 2.85 -20.04 -14.08
C ALA A 125 3.61 -21.05 -14.93
N ILE A 126 4.25 -22.02 -14.30
CA ILE A 126 4.86 -23.15 -14.98
C ILE A 126 3.82 -24.27 -15.04
N ASP A 127 3.51 -24.73 -16.24
CA ASP A 127 2.78 -25.97 -16.41
C ASP A 127 3.70 -27.14 -16.03
N HIS A 128 3.40 -27.78 -14.92
CA HIS A 128 4.22 -28.86 -14.37
C HIS A 128 4.28 -30.11 -15.24
N ASN A 129 3.33 -30.28 -16.17
CA ASN A 129 3.32 -31.43 -17.10
C ASN A 129 4.22 -31.19 -18.31
N THR A 130 4.30 -29.94 -18.79
CA THR A 130 5.02 -29.61 -20.03
C THR A 130 6.28 -28.79 -19.78
N GLY A 131 6.49 -28.25 -18.57
CA GLY A 131 7.57 -27.32 -18.22
C GLY A 131 7.45 -25.95 -18.90
N LYS A 132 6.37 -25.66 -19.59
CA LYS A 132 6.17 -24.39 -20.31
C LYS A 132 5.57 -23.32 -19.42
N SER A 133 5.99 -22.07 -19.65
CA SER A 133 5.40 -20.92 -18.99
C SER A 133 4.06 -20.55 -19.63
N ILE A 134 3.02 -20.42 -18.81
CA ILE A 134 1.67 -20.06 -19.24
C ILE A 134 1.30 -18.75 -18.54
N ALA A 135 0.90 -17.73 -19.33
CA ALA A 135 0.39 -16.50 -18.75
C ALA A 135 -0.99 -16.72 -18.13
N TYR A 136 -1.22 -16.22 -16.92
CA TYR A 136 -2.51 -16.25 -16.25
C TYR A 136 -2.89 -14.90 -15.68
N ASP A 137 -4.18 -14.57 -15.69
CA ASP A 137 -4.63 -13.26 -15.20
C ASP A 137 -4.93 -13.28 -13.69
N ARG A 138 -5.63 -14.22 -13.18
CA ARG A 138 -5.87 -14.50 -11.75
C ARG A 138 -6.26 -15.96 -11.56
N PRO A 139 -5.98 -16.54 -10.39
CA PRO A 139 -6.65 -17.79 -10.06
C PRO A 139 -8.16 -17.54 -10.15
N ILE A 140 -8.83 -18.30 -10.99
CA ILE A 140 -10.30 -18.39 -10.96
C ILE A 140 -10.60 -19.31 -9.79
N PHE A 141 -11.20 -18.77 -8.75
CA PHE A 141 -11.68 -19.55 -7.63
C PHE A 141 -13.04 -20.12 -7.96
#